data_7b79328b0aea59085f97a20f43a31e80
#
_entry.id   7b79328b0aea59085f97a20f43a31e80
#
_cell.length_a   1.000
_cell.length_b   1.000
_cell.length_c   1.000
_cell.angle_alpha   90.00
_cell.angle_beta   90.00
_cell.angle_gamma   90.00
#
_symmetry.space_group_name_H-M   'P 1'
#
loop_
_entity.id
_entity.type
_entity.pdbx_description
1 polymer ?
#
loop_
_entity_poly.entity_id
_entity_poly.type
_entity_poly.pdbx_seq_one_letter_code
_entity_poly.pdbx_strand_id
1 'polypeptide(L)'
;MLLAIDMGNTQTAMGLFDGDELVQSWRMPTDRSYTADEIHVRLMGFFKMYDLSLGAVDAIAFAGVVPQLSREWRAVANRIAADAIVIGPQTAAVTKLRAARPQAVGADRIANAVAAETFYGAPAIVVDFGTATNIDVIDEDGYYIGGAIAPGIRISMDALAARAAKLASVPLEAPEHVIGRDTEECIKVGAVVGAAAMAEGLVARMKRELGREDATVIATGGLASIVAGSTDAFDVVDGQLTIKGICEIYRRMQELG
;
A
#
# COMPACT_ATOMS: atom_id res chain seq x y z
N MET A 1 19.81 -10.79 2.71
CA MET A 1 18.53 -10.38 2.11
C MET A 1 17.71 -9.55 3.09
N LEU A 2 16.91 -8.60 2.60
CA LEU A 2 15.97 -7.78 3.38
C LEU A 2 14.54 -8.33 3.23
N LEU A 3 13.84 -8.49 4.35
CA LEU A 3 12.41 -8.74 4.37
C LEU A 3 11.65 -7.43 4.66
N ALA A 4 11.03 -6.86 3.62
CA ALA A 4 10.16 -5.68 3.72
C ALA A 4 8.72 -6.12 4.05
N ILE A 5 8.08 -5.48 5.03
CA ILE A 5 6.76 -5.88 5.54
C ILE A 5 5.87 -4.65 5.65
N ASP A 6 4.74 -4.69 4.95
CA ASP A 6 3.65 -3.72 5.09
C ASP A 6 2.50 -4.35 5.88
N MET A 7 2.29 -3.90 7.12
CA MET A 7 1.21 -4.36 8.00
C MET A 7 -0.01 -3.44 7.89
N GLY A 8 -0.82 -3.66 6.86
CA GLY A 8 -2.11 -3.00 6.72
C GLY A 8 -3.16 -3.53 7.71
N ASN A 9 -4.31 -2.85 7.81
CA ASN A 9 -5.40 -3.24 8.70
C ASN A 9 -6.09 -4.56 8.31
N THR A 10 -6.08 -4.92 7.04
CA THR A 10 -6.77 -6.10 6.49
C THR A 10 -5.79 -7.17 6.01
N GLN A 11 -4.69 -6.76 5.39
CA GLN A 11 -3.68 -7.65 4.85
C GLN A 11 -2.28 -7.17 5.24
N THR A 12 -1.41 -8.13 5.48
CA THR A 12 0.03 -7.93 5.61
C THR A 12 0.70 -8.40 4.33
N ALA A 13 1.36 -7.48 3.62
CA ALA A 13 2.17 -7.78 2.44
C ALA A 13 3.64 -7.88 2.84
N MET A 14 4.37 -8.77 2.18
CA MET A 14 5.78 -9.02 2.43
C MET A 14 6.54 -9.14 1.12
N GLY A 15 7.75 -8.62 1.07
CA GLY A 15 8.68 -8.77 -0.04
C GLY A 15 10.07 -9.13 0.45
N LEU A 16 10.67 -10.16 -0.13
CA LEU A 16 12.05 -10.54 0.11
C LEU A 16 12.90 -9.92 -0.99
N PHE A 17 13.90 -9.14 -0.61
CA PHE A 17 14.79 -8.46 -1.53
C PHE A 17 16.24 -8.97 -1.39
N ASP A 18 16.90 -9.12 -2.53
CA ASP A 18 18.35 -9.30 -2.62
C ASP A 18 18.92 -8.05 -3.33
N GLY A 19 19.52 -7.15 -2.55
CA GLY A 19 19.79 -5.79 -3.03
C GLY A 19 18.49 -5.09 -3.43
N ASP A 20 18.39 -4.65 -4.68
CA ASP A 20 17.20 -3.97 -5.24
C ASP A 20 16.22 -4.94 -5.92
N GLU A 21 16.58 -6.22 -6.05
CA GLU A 21 15.75 -7.23 -6.71
C GLU A 21 14.72 -7.82 -5.75
N LEU A 22 13.43 -7.75 -6.13
CA LEU A 22 12.36 -8.45 -5.44
C LEU A 22 12.38 -9.94 -5.81
N VAL A 23 12.95 -10.76 -4.93
CA VAL A 23 13.08 -12.22 -5.13
C VAL A 23 11.72 -12.91 -5.03
N GLN A 24 10.91 -12.54 -4.03
CA GLN A 24 9.60 -13.15 -3.79
C GLN A 24 8.70 -12.20 -2.98
N SER A 25 7.39 -12.34 -3.16
CA SER A 25 6.41 -11.62 -2.36
C SER A 25 5.28 -12.52 -1.89
N TRP A 26 4.72 -12.20 -0.72
CA TRP A 26 3.62 -12.93 -0.11
C TRP A 26 2.60 -11.96 0.50
N ARG A 27 1.39 -12.45 0.68
CA ARG A 27 0.33 -11.75 1.41
C ARG A 27 -0.36 -12.72 2.37
N MET A 28 -0.70 -12.22 3.53
CA MET A 28 -1.55 -12.94 4.48
C MET A 28 -2.60 -12.01 5.09
N PRO A 29 -3.71 -12.52 5.61
CA PRO A 29 -4.64 -11.71 6.39
C PRO A 29 -3.93 -11.09 7.59
N THR A 30 -4.29 -9.86 7.94
CA THR A 30 -3.86 -9.24 9.19
C THR A 30 -4.82 -9.66 10.29
N ASP A 31 -4.38 -10.55 11.15
CA ASP A 31 -5.14 -10.96 12.34
C ASP A 31 -4.46 -10.42 13.60
N ARG A 32 -5.18 -9.60 14.35
CA ARG A 32 -4.68 -8.93 15.56
C ARG A 32 -4.41 -9.88 16.72
N SER A 33 -4.89 -11.12 16.62
CA SER A 33 -4.67 -12.17 17.61
C SER A 33 -3.37 -12.97 17.40
N TYR A 34 -2.68 -12.79 16.27
CA TYR A 34 -1.44 -13.51 16.01
C TYR A 34 -0.37 -13.21 17.05
N THR A 35 0.19 -14.30 17.57
CA THR A 35 1.39 -14.29 18.41
C THR A 35 2.66 -14.29 17.56
N ALA A 36 3.78 -13.91 18.16
CA ALA A 36 5.08 -13.99 17.49
C ALA A 36 5.41 -15.41 16.99
N ASP A 37 4.98 -16.45 17.71
CA ASP A 37 5.23 -17.84 17.31
C ASP A 37 4.41 -18.22 16.07
N GLU A 38 3.15 -17.82 15.99
CA GLU A 38 2.31 -18.07 14.81
C GLU A 38 2.83 -17.32 13.58
N ILE A 39 3.24 -16.07 13.74
CA ILE A 39 3.87 -15.30 12.66
C ILE A 39 5.15 -16.01 12.18
N HIS A 40 6.01 -16.45 13.10
CA HIS A 40 7.23 -17.15 12.76
C HIS A 40 6.97 -18.44 11.98
N VAL A 41 6.02 -19.25 12.44
CA VAL A 41 5.62 -20.50 11.73
C VAL A 41 5.09 -20.21 10.32
N ARG A 42 4.31 -19.14 10.14
CA ARG A 42 3.81 -18.74 8.81
C ARG A 42 4.95 -18.30 7.89
N LEU A 43 5.91 -17.53 8.40
CA LEU A 43 7.10 -17.14 7.63
C LEU A 43 7.90 -18.37 7.21
N MET A 44 8.15 -19.31 8.13
CA MET A 44 8.81 -20.58 7.79
C MET A 44 8.07 -21.33 6.67
N GLY A 45 6.72 -21.36 6.72
CA GLY A 45 5.89 -21.95 5.69
C GLY A 45 6.04 -21.27 4.33
N PHE A 46 5.96 -19.93 4.29
CA PHE A 46 6.12 -19.14 3.08
C PHE A 46 7.49 -19.35 2.43
N PHE A 47 8.56 -19.28 3.21
CA PHE A 47 9.90 -19.49 2.71
C PHE A 47 10.09 -20.91 2.16
N LYS A 48 9.60 -21.92 2.88
CA LYS A 48 9.70 -23.30 2.45
C LYS A 48 8.93 -23.60 1.16
N MET A 49 7.80 -22.94 0.91
CA MET A 49 7.02 -23.12 -0.32
C MET A 49 7.80 -22.76 -1.60
N TYR A 50 8.85 -21.96 -1.48
CA TYR A 50 9.66 -21.47 -2.60
C TYR A 50 11.14 -21.88 -2.47
N ASP A 51 11.44 -22.91 -1.67
CA ASP A 51 12.80 -23.39 -1.39
C ASP A 51 13.77 -22.31 -0.91
N LEU A 52 13.24 -21.29 -0.21
CA LEU A 52 14.00 -20.20 0.38
C LEU A 52 14.33 -20.51 1.84
N SER A 53 15.46 -19.98 2.32
CA SER A 53 15.88 -20.09 3.72
C SER A 53 15.54 -18.84 4.51
N LEU A 54 14.80 -18.98 5.60
CA LEU A 54 14.55 -17.88 6.53
C LEU A 54 15.85 -17.37 7.18
N GLY A 55 16.87 -18.22 7.29
CA GLY A 55 18.21 -17.84 7.77
C GLY A 55 19.01 -16.99 6.78
N ALA A 56 18.51 -16.75 5.57
CA ALA A 56 19.12 -15.82 4.63
C ALA A 56 18.63 -14.36 4.82
N VAL A 57 17.71 -14.13 5.77
CA VAL A 57 17.22 -12.80 6.11
C VAL A 57 18.17 -12.14 7.10
N ASP A 58 18.89 -11.12 6.63
CA ASP A 58 19.86 -10.36 7.44
C ASP A 58 19.18 -9.17 8.15
N ALA A 59 18.13 -8.62 7.52
CA ALA A 59 17.43 -7.44 8.00
C ALA A 59 15.92 -7.52 7.76
N ILE A 60 15.16 -6.83 8.62
CA ILE A 60 13.70 -6.66 8.47
C ILE A 60 13.35 -5.18 8.58
N ALA A 61 12.61 -4.68 7.59
CA ALA A 61 12.03 -3.35 7.60
C ALA A 61 10.50 -3.46 7.56
N PHE A 62 9.79 -2.77 8.45
CA PHE A 62 8.35 -2.84 8.45
C PHE A 62 7.64 -1.50 8.63
N ALA A 63 6.64 -1.28 7.81
CA ALA A 63 5.61 -0.27 7.96
C ALA A 63 4.42 -0.90 8.69
N GLY A 64 3.96 -0.31 9.79
CA GLY A 64 2.89 -0.90 10.58
C GLY A 64 1.91 0.14 11.07
N VAL A 65 0.64 -0.06 10.69
CA VAL A 65 -0.48 0.75 11.19
C VAL A 65 -1.25 0.06 12.33
N VAL A 66 -0.83 -1.16 12.74
CA VAL A 66 -1.48 -1.97 13.79
C VAL A 66 -0.56 -2.09 15.01
N PRO A 67 -0.70 -1.25 16.05
CA PRO A 67 0.24 -1.18 17.17
C PRO A 67 0.40 -2.52 17.94
N GLN A 68 -0.67 -3.29 18.05
CA GLN A 68 -0.65 -4.58 18.75
C GLN A 68 0.25 -5.60 18.05
N LEU A 69 0.17 -5.69 16.71
CA LEU A 69 1.01 -6.58 15.91
C LEU A 69 2.45 -6.10 15.78
N SER A 70 2.69 -4.80 15.88
CA SER A 70 4.06 -4.24 15.81
C SER A 70 4.99 -4.83 16.87
N ARG A 71 4.44 -5.15 18.07
CA ARG A 71 5.20 -5.82 19.13
C ARG A 71 5.56 -7.26 18.75
N GLU A 72 4.59 -8.00 18.23
CA GLU A 72 4.78 -9.40 17.85
C GLU A 72 5.75 -9.53 16.67
N TRP A 73 5.63 -8.66 15.68
CA TRP A 73 6.57 -8.60 14.56
C TRP A 73 7.98 -8.22 14.99
N ARG A 74 8.15 -7.30 15.96
CA ARG A 74 9.48 -7.02 16.54
C ARG A 74 10.07 -8.24 17.22
N ALA A 75 9.26 -9.00 17.96
CA ALA A 75 9.73 -10.22 18.60
C ALA A 75 10.19 -11.26 17.57
N VAL A 76 9.48 -11.37 16.43
CA VAL A 76 9.89 -12.23 15.31
C VAL A 76 11.17 -11.70 14.67
N ALA A 77 11.24 -10.40 14.38
CA ALA A 77 12.41 -9.79 13.77
C ALA A 77 13.69 -10.05 14.60
N ASN A 78 13.61 -9.86 15.91
CA ASN A 78 14.73 -10.13 16.82
C ASN A 78 15.20 -11.61 16.86
N ARG A 79 14.36 -12.54 16.40
CA ARG A 79 14.71 -13.97 16.31
C ARG A 79 15.35 -14.35 14.97
N ILE A 80 15.02 -13.61 13.91
CA ILE A 80 15.35 -13.97 12.53
C ILE A 80 16.53 -13.16 12.03
N ALA A 81 16.56 -11.85 12.30
CA ALA A 81 17.49 -10.92 11.69
C ALA A 81 18.30 -10.15 12.74
N ALA A 82 19.52 -9.75 12.35
CA ALA A 82 20.39 -8.94 13.20
C ALA A 82 19.94 -7.46 13.24
N ASP A 83 19.27 -6.98 12.17
CA ASP A 83 18.81 -5.59 12.04
C ASP A 83 17.30 -5.54 11.79
N ALA A 84 16.63 -4.62 12.49
CA ALA A 84 15.18 -4.42 12.33
C ALA A 84 14.82 -2.94 12.47
N ILE A 85 14.25 -2.36 11.40
CA ILE A 85 13.76 -0.98 11.42
C ILE A 85 12.24 -0.92 11.30
N VAL A 86 11.67 0.13 11.90
CA VAL A 86 10.24 0.47 11.78
C VAL A 86 10.13 1.77 11.00
N ILE A 87 9.39 1.76 9.91
CA ILE A 87 9.11 2.96 9.12
C ILE A 87 8.15 3.87 9.90
N GLY A 88 8.47 5.14 9.98
CA GLY A 88 7.66 6.12 10.68
C GLY A 88 8.43 7.42 10.92
N PRO A 89 8.06 8.21 11.94
CA PRO A 89 8.74 9.48 12.23
C PRO A 89 10.25 9.37 12.45
N GLN A 90 10.74 8.21 12.92
CA GLN A 90 12.16 7.93 13.14
C GLN A 90 12.95 7.79 11.84
N THR A 91 12.29 7.55 10.72
CA THR A 91 12.92 7.50 9.39
C THR A 91 12.83 8.85 8.66
N ALA A 92 12.45 9.93 9.35
CA ALA A 92 12.25 11.25 8.75
C ALA A 92 13.49 11.83 8.07
N ALA A 93 14.70 11.39 8.46
CA ALA A 93 15.94 11.83 7.85
C ALA A 93 16.07 11.41 6.37
N VAL A 94 15.41 10.32 5.98
CA VAL A 94 15.46 9.75 4.61
C VAL A 94 14.15 9.86 3.85
N THR A 95 13.10 10.41 4.50
CA THR A 95 11.79 10.60 3.91
C THR A 95 11.47 12.09 3.83
N LYS A 96 11.13 12.55 2.64
CA LYS A 96 10.82 13.97 2.39
C LYS A 96 9.36 14.25 2.75
N LEU A 97 9.08 14.72 3.97
CA LEU A 97 7.72 15.00 4.45
C LEU A 97 7.52 16.50 4.71
N ARG A 98 6.58 17.14 4.01
CA ARG A 98 6.18 18.55 4.15
C ARG A 98 4.70 18.68 4.55
N ALA A 99 4.13 17.63 5.14
CA ALA A 99 2.77 17.66 5.66
C ALA A 99 2.68 18.53 6.93
N ALA A 100 1.51 19.12 7.20
CA ALA A 100 1.27 19.94 8.38
C ALA A 100 1.51 19.19 9.71
N ARG A 101 1.32 17.87 9.71
CA ARG A 101 1.58 16.96 10.84
C ARG A 101 2.34 15.73 10.35
N PRO A 102 3.65 15.81 10.13
CA PRO A 102 4.43 14.69 9.60
C PRO A 102 4.29 13.41 10.44
N GLN A 103 4.16 13.53 11.76
CA GLN A 103 4.04 12.40 12.69
C GLN A 103 2.72 11.63 12.57
N ALA A 104 1.70 12.24 11.94
CA ALA A 104 0.40 11.63 11.72
C ALA A 104 0.28 10.92 10.35
N VAL A 105 1.31 11.01 9.51
CA VAL A 105 1.32 10.33 8.20
C VAL A 105 1.57 8.84 8.41
N GLY A 106 0.70 8.00 7.83
CA GLY A 106 0.85 6.54 7.89
C GLY A 106 2.15 6.07 7.23
N ALA A 107 2.75 5.04 7.79
CA ALA A 107 4.02 4.49 7.30
C ALA A 107 3.91 3.94 5.87
N ASP A 108 2.76 3.38 5.51
CA ASP A 108 2.38 2.95 4.17
C ASP A 108 2.42 4.10 3.16
N ARG A 109 1.84 5.25 3.52
CA ARG A 109 1.83 6.47 2.69
C ARG A 109 3.23 7.05 2.52
N ILE A 110 4.05 7.01 3.57
CA ILE A 110 5.47 7.40 3.51
C ILE A 110 6.23 6.49 2.54
N ALA A 111 6.04 5.18 2.65
CA ALA A 111 6.67 4.22 1.77
C ALA A 111 6.25 4.42 0.31
N ASN A 112 4.96 4.61 0.06
CA ASN A 112 4.43 4.91 -1.27
C ASN A 112 5.05 6.18 -1.87
N ALA A 113 5.18 7.25 -1.08
CA ALA A 113 5.77 8.51 -1.55
C ALA A 113 7.26 8.35 -1.90
N VAL A 114 8.03 7.64 -1.07
CA VAL A 114 9.45 7.35 -1.34
C VAL A 114 9.59 6.50 -2.59
N ALA A 115 8.76 5.46 -2.76
CA ALA A 115 8.79 4.62 -3.95
C ALA A 115 8.42 5.41 -5.21
N ALA A 116 7.40 6.25 -5.15
CA ALA A 116 6.99 7.08 -6.28
C ALA A 116 8.12 8.02 -6.72
N GLU A 117 8.73 8.73 -5.79
CA GLU A 117 9.86 9.62 -6.07
C GLU A 117 11.05 8.86 -6.66
N THR A 118 11.39 7.69 -6.09
CA THR A 118 12.57 6.93 -6.49
C THR A 118 12.43 6.28 -7.86
N PHE A 119 11.30 5.60 -8.09
CA PHE A 119 11.15 4.73 -9.27
C PHE A 119 10.43 5.38 -10.44
N TYR A 120 9.65 6.43 -10.19
CA TYR A 120 8.82 7.09 -11.21
C TYR A 120 9.11 8.58 -11.36
N GLY A 121 9.91 9.15 -10.44
CA GLY A 121 10.26 10.56 -10.44
C GLY A 121 9.21 11.44 -9.73
N ALA A 122 9.51 12.74 -9.71
CA ALA A 122 8.66 13.77 -9.13
C ALA A 122 8.42 14.90 -10.15
N PRO A 123 7.22 15.52 -10.18
CA PRO A 123 6.10 15.31 -9.25
C PRO A 123 5.33 14.02 -9.56
N ALA A 124 4.66 13.46 -8.51
CA ALA A 124 3.88 12.24 -8.65
C ALA A 124 2.61 12.27 -7.78
N ILE A 125 1.62 11.48 -8.18
CA ILE A 125 0.41 11.24 -7.39
C ILE A 125 0.22 9.73 -7.28
N VAL A 126 0.15 9.22 -6.05
CA VAL A 126 -0.11 7.79 -5.79
C VAL A 126 -1.56 7.61 -5.41
N VAL A 127 -2.24 6.67 -6.05
CA VAL A 127 -3.61 6.25 -5.70
C VAL A 127 -3.54 4.81 -5.19
N ASP A 128 -3.72 4.62 -3.89
CA ASP A 128 -3.66 3.32 -3.23
C ASP A 128 -5.08 2.81 -2.95
N PHE A 129 -5.48 1.74 -3.64
CA PHE A 129 -6.76 1.06 -3.47
C PHE A 129 -6.64 -0.09 -2.47
N GLY A 130 -6.54 0.27 -1.20
CA GLY A 130 -6.44 -0.64 -0.05
C GLY A 130 -7.72 -0.74 0.77
N THR A 131 -7.56 -0.86 2.09
CA THR A 131 -8.66 -0.80 3.08
C THR A 131 -9.36 0.57 3.02
N ALA A 132 -8.60 1.65 2.91
CA ALA A 132 -9.04 2.96 2.44
C ALA A 132 -8.57 3.16 0.99
N THR A 133 -9.13 4.13 0.28
CA THR A 133 -8.54 4.66 -0.93
C THR A 133 -7.77 5.92 -0.54
N ASN A 134 -6.43 5.84 -0.60
CA ASN A 134 -5.55 6.96 -0.32
C ASN A 134 -5.09 7.58 -1.65
N ILE A 135 -5.03 8.91 -1.69
CA ILE A 135 -4.40 9.64 -2.79
C ILE A 135 -3.34 10.54 -2.17
N ASP A 136 -2.10 10.31 -2.55
CA ASP A 136 -0.91 10.93 -1.99
C ASP A 136 -0.20 11.78 -3.04
N VAL A 137 0.13 13.02 -2.70
CA VAL A 137 0.76 13.96 -3.62
C VAL A 137 2.20 14.20 -3.22
N ILE A 138 3.09 14.03 -4.20
CA ILE A 138 4.52 14.30 -4.12
C ILE A 138 4.81 15.49 -5.03
N ASP A 139 5.39 16.55 -4.48
CA ASP A 139 5.74 17.77 -5.23
C ASP A 139 6.99 17.57 -6.11
N GLU A 140 7.35 18.59 -6.86
CA GLU A 140 8.49 18.58 -7.80
C GLU A 140 9.85 18.37 -7.12
N ASP A 141 9.97 18.72 -5.84
CA ASP A 141 11.18 18.50 -5.03
C ASP A 141 11.20 17.09 -4.39
N GLY A 142 10.17 16.27 -4.63
CA GLY A 142 10.01 14.93 -4.08
C GLY A 142 9.46 14.89 -2.66
N TYR A 143 8.88 15.98 -2.15
CA TYR A 143 8.25 15.99 -0.83
C TYR A 143 6.82 15.48 -0.90
N TYR A 144 6.49 14.58 0.02
CA TYR A 144 5.09 14.30 0.34
C TYR A 144 4.44 15.55 0.94
N ILE A 145 3.42 16.09 0.32
CA ILE A 145 2.76 17.34 0.75
C ILE A 145 1.35 17.14 1.30
N GLY A 146 0.80 15.94 1.16
CA GLY A 146 -0.56 15.63 1.63
C GLY A 146 -1.34 14.82 0.62
N GLY A 147 -2.67 14.89 0.68
CA GLY A 147 -3.53 14.15 -0.23
C GLY A 147 -4.94 13.97 0.31
N ALA A 148 -5.62 12.88 -0.11
CA ALA A 148 -6.97 12.55 0.31
C ALA A 148 -7.06 11.12 0.84
N ILE A 149 -8.05 10.90 1.72
CA ILE A 149 -8.42 9.56 2.21
C ILE A 149 -9.92 9.41 2.00
N ALA A 150 -10.31 8.37 1.30
CA ALA A 150 -11.69 7.99 1.09
C ALA A 150 -11.96 6.56 1.59
N PRO A 151 -13.21 6.18 1.85
CA PRO A 151 -13.54 4.79 2.16
C PRO A 151 -13.09 3.88 1.01
N GLY A 152 -12.45 2.75 1.36
CA GLY A 152 -12.06 1.75 0.36
C GLY A 152 -13.28 1.07 -0.27
N ILE A 153 -13.11 0.54 -1.48
CA ILE A 153 -14.19 -0.06 -2.27
C ILE A 153 -14.89 -1.17 -1.49
N ARG A 154 -14.11 -2.08 -0.88
CA ARG A 154 -14.67 -3.22 -0.13
C ARG A 154 -15.45 -2.75 1.09
N ILE A 155 -14.93 -1.80 1.87
CA ILE A 155 -15.62 -1.21 3.03
C ILE A 155 -16.95 -0.55 2.58
N SER A 156 -16.94 0.16 1.45
CA SER A 156 -18.14 0.82 0.92
C SER A 156 -19.21 -0.19 0.51
N MET A 157 -18.80 -1.29 -0.14
CA MET A 157 -19.70 -2.38 -0.51
C MET A 157 -20.27 -3.10 0.72
N ASP A 158 -19.43 -3.42 1.71
CA ASP A 158 -19.84 -4.07 2.95
C ASP A 158 -20.82 -3.19 3.74
N ALA A 159 -20.57 -1.88 3.79
CA ALA A 159 -21.45 -0.92 4.45
C ALA A 159 -22.81 -0.81 3.72
N LEU A 160 -22.81 -0.85 2.40
CA LEU A 160 -24.03 -0.85 1.58
C LEU A 160 -24.84 -2.14 1.82
N ALA A 161 -24.19 -3.30 1.75
CA ALA A 161 -24.83 -4.60 1.99
C ALA A 161 -25.41 -4.71 3.41
N ALA A 162 -24.69 -4.21 4.42
CA ALA A 162 -25.14 -4.24 5.81
C ALA A 162 -26.37 -3.35 6.10
N ARG A 163 -26.58 -2.29 5.30
CA ARG A 163 -27.64 -1.31 5.54
C ARG A 163 -28.81 -1.39 4.55
N ALA A 164 -28.63 -2.03 3.41
CA ALA A 164 -29.64 -2.17 2.38
C ALA A 164 -30.21 -3.59 2.39
N ALA A 165 -31.33 -3.81 3.09
CA ALA A 165 -31.93 -5.13 3.36
C ALA A 165 -32.20 -6.02 2.12
N LYS A 166 -32.16 -5.47 0.92
CA LYS A 166 -32.39 -6.19 -0.35
C LYS A 166 -31.12 -6.38 -1.20
N LEU A 167 -29.97 -5.85 -0.77
CA LEU A 167 -28.74 -5.96 -1.53
C LEU A 167 -27.90 -7.10 -0.98
N ALA A 168 -27.64 -8.11 -1.82
CA ALA A 168 -26.77 -9.21 -1.49
C ALA A 168 -25.29 -8.78 -1.57
N SER A 169 -24.39 -9.55 -0.95
CA SER A 169 -22.95 -9.42 -1.20
C SER A 169 -22.66 -9.78 -2.65
N VAL A 170 -22.01 -8.86 -3.36
CA VAL A 170 -21.70 -8.96 -4.79
C VAL A 170 -20.19 -9.17 -4.94
N PRO A 171 -19.74 -10.07 -5.84
CA PRO A 171 -18.32 -10.20 -6.15
C PRO A 171 -17.73 -8.88 -6.64
N LEU A 172 -16.54 -8.54 -6.16
CA LEU A 172 -15.83 -7.34 -6.62
C LEU A 172 -15.09 -7.64 -7.92
N GLU A 173 -15.70 -7.26 -9.02
CA GLU A 173 -15.24 -7.45 -10.39
C GLU A 173 -15.54 -6.20 -11.21
N ALA A 174 -14.75 -5.96 -12.27
CA ALA A 174 -15.03 -4.90 -13.21
C ALA A 174 -16.36 -5.20 -13.95
N PRO A 175 -17.27 -4.23 -14.03
CA PRO A 175 -18.52 -4.42 -14.75
C PRO A 175 -18.29 -4.41 -16.27
N GLU A 176 -19.13 -5.13 -17.01
CA GLU A 176 -19.07 -5.15 -18.48
C GLU A 176 -19.60 -3.84 -19.09
N HIS A 177 -20.56 -3.20 -18.40
CA HIS A 177 -21.21 -1.97 -18.86
C HIS A 177 -21.20 -0.89 -17.77
N VAL A 178 -21.13 0.37 -18.17
CA VAL A 178 -21.24 1.52 -17.25
C VAL A 178 -22.71 1.79 -16.86
N ILE A 179 -23.67 1.31 -17.65
CA ILE A 179 -25.09 1.33 -17.31
C ILE A 179 -25.48 -0.08 -16.89
N GLY A 180 -25.49 -0.33 -15.55
CA GLY A 180 -25.87 -1.63 -15.00
C GLY A 180 -27.31 -2.01 -15.36
N ARG A 181 -27.52 -3.24 -15.76
CA ARG A 181 -28.81 -3.76 -16.26
C ARG A 181 -29.61 -4.51 -15.20
N ASP A 182 -28.95 -4.87 -14.11
CA ASP A 182 -29.55 -5.45 -12.91
C ASP A 182 -28.89 -4.86 -11.64
N THR A 183 -29.39 -5.25 -10.48
CA THR A 183 -28.93 -4.72 -9.19
C THR A 183 -27.46 -5.06 -8.92
N GLU A 184 -27.02 -6.27 -9.27
CA GLU A 184 -25.63 -6.71 -9.08
C GLU A 184 -24.68 -5.86 -9.94
N GLU A 185 -25.00 -5.71 -11.22
CA GLU A 185 -24.19 -4.91 -12.13
C GLU A 185 -24.19 -3.44 -11.72
N CYS A 186 -25.32 -2.87 -11.27
CA CYS A 186 -25.39 -1.50 -10.73
C CYS A 186 -24.47 -1.31 -9.51
N ILE A 187 -24.38 -2.30 -8.61
CA ILE A 187 -23.47 -2.25 -7.47
C ILE A 187 -22.02 -2.29 -7.94
N LYS A 188 -21.66 -3.19 -8.87
CA LYS A 188 -20.32 -3.28 -9.47
C LYS A 188 -19.91 -1.96 -10.12
N VAL A 189 -20.79 -1.34 -10.91
CA VAL A 189 -20.58 -0.02 -11.52
C VAL A 189 -20.31 1.03 -10.45
N GLY A 190 -21.18 1.16 -9.45
CA GLY A 190 -21.03 2.12 -8.38
C GLY A 190 -19.74 1.93 -7.58
N ALA A 191 -19.32 0.67 -7.36
CA ALA A 191 -18.14 0.33 -6.60
C ALA A 191 -16.83 0.53 -7.40
N VAL A 192 -16.74 -0.01 -8.61
CA VAL A 192 -15.48 -0.02 -9.39
C VAL A 192 -15.36 1.22 -10.26
N VAL A 193 -16.35 1.49 -11.13
CA VAL A 193 -16.33 2.68 -12.01
C VAL A 193 -16.48 3.96 -11.19
N GLY A 194 -17.29 3.92 -10.11
CA GLY A 194 -17.40 5.03 -9.18
C GLY A 194 -16.08 5.36 -8.47
N ALA A 195 -15.30 4.34 -8.07
CA ALA A 195 -13.97 4.55 -7.49
C ALA A 195 -12.97 5.11 -8.52
N ALA A 196 -13.03 4.63 -9.78
CA ALA A 196 -12.24 5.16 -10.87
C ALA A 196 -12.55 6.65 -11.11
N ALA A 197 -13.83 7.00 -11.27
CA ALA A 197 -14.27 8.38 -11.50
C ALA A 197 -13.92 9.32 -10.33
N MET A 198 -14.01 8.83 -9.08
CA MET A 198 -13.56 9.58 -7.90
C MET A 198 -12.05 9.86 -7.98
N ALA A 199 -11.25 8.84 -8.30
CA ALA A 199 -9.81 8.99 -8.43
C ALA A 199 -9.44 9.96 -9.55
N GLU A 200 -10.02 9.81 -10.74
CA GLU A 200 -9.85 10.74 -11.88
C GLU A 200 -10.16 12.18 -11.47
N GLY A 201 -11.32 12.38 -10.85
CA GLY A 201 -11.78 13.71 -10.45
C GLY A 201 -10.88 14.36 -9.39
N LEU A 202 -10.32 13.59 -8.45
CA LEU A 202 -9.39 14.09 -7.44
C LEU A 202 -8.00 14.33 -8.03
N VAL A 203 -7.47 13.39 -8.79
CA VAL A 203 -6.18 13.52 -9.49
C VAL A 203 -6.15 14.77 -10.36
N ALA A 204 -7.17 14.98 -11.19
CA ALA A 204 -7.26 16.16 -12.05
C ALA A 204 -7.30 17.47 -11.24
N ARG A 205 -7.92 17.49 -10.06
CA ARG A 205 -7.93 18.66 -9.18
C ARG A 205 -6.58 18.88 -8.52
N MET A 206 -5.93 17.80 -8.06
CA MET A 206 -4.61 17.83 -7.44
C MET A 206 -3.53 18.29 -8.42
N LYS A 207 -3.53 17.79 -9.66
CA LYS A 207 -2.63 18.26 -10.72
C LYS A 207 -2.76 19.78 -10.95
N ARG A 208 -4.01 20.29 -11.04
CA ARG A 208 -4.25 21.74 -11.18
C ARG A 208 -3.79 22.55 -9.96
N GLU A 209 -4.03 22.07 -8.74
CA GLU A 209 -3.60 22.73 -7.50
C GLU A 209 -2.07 22.73 -7.38
N LEU A 210 -1.43 21.64 -7.78
CA LEU A 210 0.03 21.51 -7.84
C LEU A 210 0.63 22.38 -8.95
N GLY A 211 -0.14 22.75 -9.98
CA GLY A 211 0.34 23.44 -11.16
C GLY A 211 1.16 22.55 -12.10
N ARG A 212 1.00 21.22 -11.99
CA ARG A 212 1.80 20.21 -12.71
C ARG A 212 0.89 19.16 -13.35
N GLU A 213 0.43 19.44 -14.56
CA GLU A 213 -0.39 18.51 -15.35
C GLU A 213 0.40 17.24 -15.75
N ASP A 214 1.72 17.34 -15.76
CA ASP A 214 2.66 16.26 -16.09
C ASP A 214 3.01 15.34 -14.91
N ALA A 215 2.43 15.55 -13.71
CA ALA A 215 2.67 14.67 -12.59
C ALA A 215 2.28 13.20 -12.92
N THR A 216 3.22 12.28 -12.70
CA THR A 216 2.99 10.84 -12.92
C THR A 216 1.98 10.29 -11.95
N VAL A 217 0.98 9.55 -12.43
CA VAL A 217 -0.08 8.95 -11.61
C VAL A 217 0.14 7.45 -11.49
N ILE A 218 0.41 6.99 -10.27
CA ILE A 218 0.69 5.58 -9.97
C ILE A 218 -0.48 4.99 -9.17
N ALA A 219 -1.10 3.93 -9.69
CA ALA A 219 -2.09 3.16 -8.95
C ALA A 219 -1.41 1.98 -8.23
N THR A 220 -1.74 1.77 -6.96
CA THR A 220 -1.27 0.66 -6.14
C THR A 220 -2.37 0.12 -5.25
N GLY A 221 -2.05 -0.89 -4.43
CA GLY A 221 -3.00 -1.56 -3.55
C GLY A 221 -3.65 -2.79 -4.18
N GLY A 222 -4.33 -3.57 -3.35
CA GLY A 222 -4.86 -4.88 -3.75
C GLY A 222 -5.97 -4.85 -4.80
N LEU A 223 -6.60 -3.68 -5.02
CA LEU A 223 -7.69 -3.50 -5.97
C LEU A 223 -7.31 -2.62 -7.17
N ALA A 224 -6.07 -2.13 -7.24
CA ALA A 224 -5.63 -1.23 -8.30
C ALA A 224 -5.86 -1.78 -9.71
N SER A 225 -5.51 -3.05 -9.95
CA SER A 225 -5.68 -3.68 -11.27
C SER A 225 -7.15 -3.77 -11.71
N ILE A 226 -8.09 -3.93 -10.76
CA ILE A 226 -9.53 -3.99 -11.07
C ILE A 226 -10.02 -2.60 -11.48
N VAL A 227 -9.61 -1.56 -10.74
CA VAL A 227 -10.03 -0.18 -10.99
C VAL A 227 -9.39 0.38 -12.26
N ALA A 228 -8.12 0.06 -12.50
CA ALA A 228 -7.37 0.54 -13.66
C ALA A 228 -8.00 0.13 -15.00
N GLY A 229 -8.72 -0.99 -15.04
CA GLY A 229 -9.49 -1.38 -16.23
C GLY A 229 -10.66 -0.46 -16.57
N SER A 230 -11.02 0.49 -15.69
CA SER A 230 -12.16 1.40 -15.84
C SER A 230 -11.75 2.87 -16.02
N THR A 231 -10.46 3.17 -16.19
CA THR A 231 -9.95 4.55 -16.30
C THR A 231 -8.60 4.60 -17.01
N ASP A 232 -8.36 5.70 -17.72
CA ASP A 232 -7.06 6.03 -18.32
C ASP A 232 -6.25 7.04 -17.46
N ALA A 233 -6.69 7.30 -16.23
CA ALA A 233 -6.06 8.31 -15.36
C ALA A 233 -4.74 7.85 -14.73
N PHE A 234 -4.39 6.58 -14.83
CA PHE A 234 -3.19 6.01 -14.24
C PHE A 234 -2.13 5.73 -15.31
N ASP A 235 -0.97 6.38 -15.15
CA ASP A 235 0.17 6.14 -16.05
C ASP A 235 0.81 4.78 -15.77
N VAL A 236 0.76 4.32 -14.49
CA VAL A 236 1.37 3.07 -14.03
C VAL A 236 0.48 2.37 -13.00
N VAL A 237 0.47 1.03 -13.05
CA VAL A 237 -0.10 0.18 -11.98
C VAL A 237 1.02 -0.64 -11.37
N ASP A 238 1.39 -0.34 -10.12
CA ASP A 238 2.44 -1.07 -9.38
C ASP A 238 1.90 -1.64 -8.06
N GLY A 239 1.49 -2.89 -8.08
CA GLY A 239 1.00 -3.59 -6.89
C GLY A 239 2.05 -3.90 -5.83
N GLN A 240 3.32 -3.57 -6.07
CA GLN A 240 4.45 -3.77 -5.16
C GLN A 240 5.03 -2.46 -4.62
N LEU A 241 4.41 -1.31 -4.95
CA LEU A 241 4.93 0.02 -4.66
C LEU A 241 5.31 0.18 -3.18
N THR A 242 4.41 -0.17 -2.26
CA THR A 242 4.63 0.00 -0.82
C THR A 242 5.83 -0.79 -0.32
N ILE A 243 5.96 -2.07 -0.69
CA ILE A 243 7.10 -2.90 -0.24
C ILE A 243 8.42 -2.45 -0.88
N LYS A 244 8.41 -1.94 -2.12
CA LYS A 244 9.58 -1.30 -2.74
C LYS A 244 9.99 -0.04 -1.98
N GLY A 245 9.02 0.78 -1.56
CA GLY A 245 9.28 1.97 -0.76
C GLY A 245 9.87 1.64 0.61
N ILE A 246 9.38 0.57 1.26
CA ILE A 246 9.96 0.09 2.52
C ILE A 246 11.42 -0.34 2.32
N CYS A 247 11.71 -1.08 1.26
CA CYS A 247 13.07 -1.48 0.90
C CYS A 247 13.97 -0.27 0.68
N GLU A 248 13.52 0.71 -0.09
CA GLU A 248 14.28 1.93 -0.38
C GLU A 248 14.53 2.77 0.87
N ILE A 249 13.55 2.91 1.77
CA ILE A 249 13.75 3.61 3.05
C ILE A 249 14.82 2.92 3.87
N TYR A 250 14.81 1.57 3.95
CA TYR A 250 15.84 0.82 4.64
C TYR A 250 17.23 1.10 4.03
N ARG A 251 17.35 1.04 2.71
CA ARG A 251 18.61 1.32 2.00
C ARG A 251 19.16 2.71 2.32
N ARG A 252 18.30 3.74 2.21
CA ARG A 252 18.69 5.12 2.55
C ARG A 252 19.12 5.29 4.02
N MET A 253 18.51 4.54 4.94
CA MET A 253 18.92 4.55 6.34
C MET A 253 20.32 3.95 6.54
N GLN A 254 20.66 2.88 5.81
CA GLN A 254 21.99 2.27 5.87
C GLN A 254 23.09 3.19 5.29
N GLU A 255 22.77 4.05 4.33
CA GLU A 255 23.72 5.01 3.75
C GLU A 255 24.02 6.19 4.68
N LEU A 256 23.17 6.46 5.68
CA LEU A 256 23.36 7.54 6.65
C LEU A 256 24.13 7.11 7.91
N GLY A 257 24.20 5.80 8.19
CA GLY A 257 24.85 5.25 9.40
C GLY A 257 26.23 4.76 9.11
#